data_db23f012cb240c3fb88513c2a1bef7fa
#
_entry.id   db23f012cb240c3fb88513c2a1bef7fa
#
_cell.length_a   1.000
_cell.length_b   1.000
_cell.length_c   1.000
_cell.angle_alpha   90.00
_cell.angle_beta   90.00
_cell.angle_gamma   90.00
#
_symmetry.space_group_name_H-M   'P 1'
#
loop_
_entity.id
_entity.type
_entity.pdbx_description
1 polymer ?
#
loop_
_entity_poly.entity_id
_entity_poly.type
_entity_poly.pdbx_seq_one_letter_code
_entity_poly.pdbx_strand_id
1 'polypeptide(L)'
;MTITTRFITAAALAAATALPASAQDRPASMTISTASPGGVYAIYGEGVAQLVSDVVGIPTSTRQTQGPAQNLVLLKGGQTELAMTTSGPAFEAMEGKLELAPGDTYGDLRVLFAMYPTPFQMIALESSGITALDQLDGKRVGAGPRAGTGGTYWTRWLGNMGIDASLQYGGIGDQASQLADGRLDAIVTAGGIPHPSLSELENTQDVTIFGMSDETLEGIMEANPYAVEFTIPKGTYKTPEGDLATVAMWNFVVADASMSDDLAYEITKAVLEGNDRMVSTHSAAKGTLAENILKDTFIPLHPGAARYYQELGVEIPDAIAPAGKN
;
A
#
# COMPACT_ATOMS: atom_id res chain seq x y z
N MET A 1 52.04 -78.47 -0.64
CA MET A 1 52.11 -77.37 0.32
C MET A 1 51.42 -76.18 -0.33
N THR A 2 50.15 -76.04 -0.09
CA THR A 2 49.26 -75.02 -0.76
C THR A 2 48.83 -74.01 0.25
N ILE A 3 49.27 -72.77 0.09
CA ILE A 3 48.92 -71.65 0.97
C ILE A 3 47.70 -70.94 0.37
N THR A 4 46.59 -70.96 1.09
CA THR A 4 45.31 -70.28 0.70
C THR A 4 45.28 -68.90 1.33
N THR A 5 45.36 -67.87 0.50
CA THR A 5 45.25 -66.50 0.91
C THR A 5 43.77 -66.07 0.93
N ARG A 6 43.23 -65.70 2.09
CA ARG A 6 41.87 -65.14 2.25
C ARG A 6 41.91 -63.65 2.07
N PHE A 7 41.22 -63.17 1.07
CA PHE A 7 40.92 -61.69 0.89
C PHE A 7 39.71 -61.33 1.77
N ILE A 8 39.91 -60.41 2.69
CA ILE A 8 38.83 -59.81 3.47
C ILE A 8 38.48 -58.51 2.74
N THR A 9 37.29 -58.47 2.13
CA THR A 9 36.74 -57.29 1.49
C THR A 9 36.01 -56.48 2.55
N ALA A 10 36.57 -55.35 2.95
CA ALA A 10 35.91 -54.36 3.82
C ALA A 10 34.96 -53.52 2.97
N ALA A 11 33.66 -53.71 3.13
CA ALA A 11 32.64 -52.83 2.56
C ALA A 11 32.49 -51.58 3.47
N ALA A 12 33.04 -50.47 3.03
CA ALA A 12 32.82 -49.16 3.65
C ALA A 12 31.41 -48.64 3.26
N LEU A 13 30.47 -48.68 4.20
CA LEU A 13 29.13 -48.11 4.05
C LEU A 13 29.25 -46.58 4.19
N ALA A 14 29.30 -45.88 3.08
CA ALA A 14 29.20 -44.40 3.05
C ALA A 14 27.75 -44.03 3.33
N ALA A 15 27.43 -43.71 4.58
CA ALA A 15 26.19 -43.06 4.96
C ALA A 15 26.25 -41.61 4.44
N ALA A 16 25.72 -41.37 3.25
CA ALA A 16 25.42 -40.02 2.76
C ALA A 16 24.30 -39.46 3.64
N THR A 17 24.65 -38.63 4.61
CA THR A 17 23.70 -37.78 5.31
C THR A 17 23.15 -36.77 4.28
N ALA A 18 21.99 -37.09 3.71
CA ALA A 18 21.21 -36.11 2.99
C ALA A 18 20.79 -35.02 4.00
N LEU A 19 21.55 -33.94 4.06
CA LEU A 19 21.07 -32.71 4.65
C LEU A 19 19.81 -32.30 3.87
N PRO A 20 18.70 -31.97 4.54
CA PRO A 20 17.55 -31.42 3.83
C PRO A 20 18.02 -30.18 3.12
N ALA A 21 17.96 -30.19 1.80
CA ALA A 21 18.16 -29.00 0.97
C ALA A 21 16.96 -28.07 1.13
N SER A 22 16.79 -27.50 2.32
CA SER A 22 16.12 -26.24 2.54
C SER A 22 17.11 -25.11 2.32
N ALA A 23 17.88 -25.16 1.25
CA ALA A 23 18.45 -23.96 0.66
C ALA A 23 17.28 -23.27 -0.07
N GLN A 24 16.44 -22.70 0.76
CA GLN A 24 15.34 -21.85 0.41
C GLN A 24 15.77 -20.84 -0.65
N ASP A 25 14.92 -20.64 -1.65
CA ASP A 25 15.03 -19.56 -2.65
C ASP A 25 14.88 -18.17 -1.98
N ARG A 26 15.84 -17.83 -1.12
CA ARG A 26 15.94 -16.49 -0.57
C ARG A 26 16.56 -15.60 -1.62
N PRO A 27 15.89 -14.54 -2.04
CA PRO A 27 16.47 -13.59 -2.99
C PRO A 27 17.70 -12.92 -2.36
N ALA A 28 18.71 -12.63 -3.20
CA ALA A 28 19.91 -11.91 -2.75
C ALA A 28 19.61 -10.46 -2.33
N SER A 29 18.55 -9.88 -2.88
CA SER A 29 18.00 -8.57 -2.53
C SER A 29 16.54 -8.51 -2.91
N MET A 30 15.80 -7.57 -2.33
CA MET A 30 14.40 -7.30 -2.66
C MET A 30 14.18 -5.83 -2.99
N THR A 31 13.11 -5.58 -3.70
CA THR A 31 12.61 -4.22 -4.00
C THR A 31 11.14 -4.12 -3.62
N ILE A 32 10.78 -3.06 -2.88
CA ILE A 32 9.40 -2.69 -2.62
C ILE A 32 9.01 -1.50 -3.49
N SER A 33 7.95 -1.64 -4.29
CA SER A 33 7.41 -0.52 -5.06
C SER A 33 6.52 0.36 -4.20
N THR A 34 6.73 1.69 -4.30
CA THR A 34 6.15 2.71 -3.42
C THR A 34 5.29 3.70 -4.20
N ALA A 35 5.59 4.99 -4.14
CA ALA A 35 4.95 6.05 -4.93
C ALA A 35 5.90 7.24 -5.13
N SER A 36 5.37 8.35 -5.65
CA SER A 36 6.14 9.58 -5.85
C SER A 36 6.58 10.20 -4.52
N PRO A 37 7.70 10.96 -4.51
CA PRO A 37 8.12 11.77 -3.38
C PRO A 37 7.02 12.72 -2.92
N GLY A 38 7.03 13.08 -1.63
CA GLY A 38 6.05 13.97 -1.00
C GLY A 38 4.78 13.26 -0.51
N GLY A 39 4.60 11.98 -0.82
CA GLY A 39 3.51 11.14 -0.31
C GLY A 39 3.97 10.19 0.80
N VAL A 40 3.02 9.68 1.59
CA VAL A 40 3.30 8.79 2.73
C VAL A 40 3.93 7.46 2.28
N TYR A 41 3.58 6.93 1.10
CA TYR A 41 4.16 5.69 0.59
C TYR A 41 5.69 5.74 0.45
N ALA A 42 6.24 6.88 0.03
CA ALA A 42 7.70 7.01 -0.09
C ALA A 42 8.38 6.84 1.27
N ILE A 43 7.86 7.54 2.30
CA ILE A 43 8.42 7.51 3.66
C ILE A 43 8.19 6.15 4.32
N TYR A 44 6.96 5.62 4.25
CA TYR A 44 6.60 4.34 4.85
C TYR A 44 7.36 3.18 4.21
N GLY A 45 7.50 3.18 2.88
CA GLY A 45 8.23 2.16 2.14
C GLY A 45 9.71 2.08 2.51
N GLU A 46 10.35 3.23 2.75
CA GLU A 46 11.74 3.26 3.29
C GLU A 46 11.80 2.59 4.67
N GLY A 47 10.83 2.87 5.54
CA GLY A 47 10.75 2.21 6.85
C GLY A 47 10.62 0.69 6.75
N VAL A 48 9.74 0.20 5.86
CA VAL A 48 9.59 -1.25 5.59
C VAL A 48 10.89 -1.83 5.04
N ALA A 49 11.49 -1.20 4.03
CA ALA A 49 12.73 -1.67 3.41
C ALA A 49 13.87 -1.77 4.43
N GLN A 50 13.97 -0.79 5.31
CA GLN A 50 14.99 -0.80 6.37
C GLN A 50 14.72 -1.90 7.41
N LEU A 51 13.46 -2.08 7.85
CA LEU A 51 13.10 -3.17 8.78
C LEU A 51 13.40 -4.54 8.19
N VAL A 52 13.01 -4.78 6.94
CA VAL A 52 13.28 -6.05 6.26
C VAL A 52 14.78 -6.27 6.14
N SER A 53 15.55 -5.26 5.75
CA SER A 53 17.00 -5.36 5.66
C SER A 53 17.65 -5.71 6.99
N ASP A 54 17.24 -5.03 8.08
CA ASP A 54 17.86 -5.16 9.40
C ASP A 54 17.44 -6.46 10.12
N VAL A 55 16.19 -6.86 10.00
CA VAL A 55 15.59 -7.96 10.80
C VAL A 55 15.56 -9.27 10.03
N VAL A 56 15.15 -9.23 8.76
CA VAL A 56 15.09 -10.44 7.90
C VAL A 56 16.45 -10.73 7.28
N GLY A 57 17.33 -9.72 7.20
CA GLY A 57 18.70 -9.87 6.70
C GLY A 57 18.80 -9.95 5.17
N ILE A 58 17.77 -9.48 4.45
CA ILE A 58 17.78 -9.38 2.99
C ILE A 58 17.85 -7.90 2.60
N PRO A 59 18.92 -7.43 1.94
CA PRO A 59 19.00 -6.06 1.45
C PRO A 59 17.77 -5.69 0.65
N THR A 60 17.00 -4.73 1.14
CA THR A 60 15.74 -4.31 0.53
C THR A 60 15.81 -2.82 0.19
N SER A 61 15.43 -2.45 -1.01
CA SER A 61 15.40 -1.09 -1.51
C SER A 61 14.00 -0.68 -1.94
N THR A 62 13.74 0.62 -2.02
CA THR A 62 12.50 1.15 -2.54
C THR A 62 12.60 1.45 -4.03
N ARG A 63 11.49 1.33 -4.75
CA ARG A 63 11.33 1.77 -6.12
C ARG A 63 10.22 2.80 -6.20
N GLN A 64 10.56 4.01 -6.57
CA GLN A 64 9.59 5.06 -6.83
C GLN A 64 8.73 4.74 -8.05
N THR A 65 7.44 4.97 -7.94
CA THR A 65 6.43 4.73 -8.98
C THR A 65 5.39 5.85 -9.00
N GLN A 66 4.39 5.72 -9.85
CA GLN A 66 3.21 6.59 -9.81
C GLN A 66 2.17 6.15 -8.76
N GLY A 67 2.36 4.99 -8.10
CA GLY A 67 1.52 4.51 -7.01
C GLY A 67 0.91 3.12 -7.22
N PRO A 68 -0.17 2.79 -6.49
CA PRO A 68 -0.70 1.45 -6.30
C PRO A 68 -0.94 0.65 -7.57
N ALA A 69 -1.56 1.24 -8.58
CA ALA A 69 -1.87 0.53 -9.82
C ALA A 69 -0.59 0.10 -10.56
N GLN A 70 0.42 0.99 -10.65
CA GLN A 70 1.70 0.64 -11.26
C GLN A 70 2.47 -0.39 -10.43
N ASN A 71 2.36 -0.33 -9.10
CA ASN A 71 3.02 -1.28 -8.20
C ASN A 71 2.55 -2.71 -8.45
N LEU A 72 1.25 -2.91 -8.65
CA LEU A 72 0.68 -4.22 -8.99
C LEU A 72 1.19 -4.75 -10.34
N VAL A 73 1.30 -3.88 -11.34
CA VAL A 73 1.87 -4.26 -12.65
C VAL A 73 3.32 -4.70 -12.52
N LEU A 74 4.12 -3.98 -11.72
CA LEU A 74 5.53 -4.31 -11.48
C LEU A 74 5.68 -5.64 -10.72
N LEU A 75 4.83 -5.86 -9.70
CA LEU A 75 4.81 -7.11 -8.93
C LEU A 75 4.48 -8.30 -9.84
N LYS A 76 3.38 -8.22 -10.59
CA LYS A 76 2.99 -9.30 -11.53
C LYS A 76 4.06 -9.57 -12.59
N GLY A 77 4.76 -8.53 -13.02
CA GLY A 77 5.87 -8.65 -13.98
C GLY A 77 7.19 -9.14 -13.36
N GLY A 78 7.23 -9.48 -12.06
CA GLY A 78 8.43 -9.92 -11.36
C GLY A 78 9.54 -8.85 -11.29
N GLN A 79 9.16 -7.58 -11.36
CA GLN A 79 10.09 -6.46 -11.32
C GLN A 79 10.28 -5.88 -9.90
N THR A 80 9.45 -6.30 -8.97
CA THR A 80 9.54 -6.04 -7.53
C THR A 80 9.00 -7.25 -6.79
N GLU A 81 9.54 -7.54 -5.61
CA GLU A 81 9.13 -8.65 -4.76
C GLU A 81 7.99 -8.26 -3.83
N LEU A 82 7.91 -6.97 -3.51
CA LEU A 82 6.88 -6.39 -2.66
C LEU A 82 6.24 -5.19 -3.35
N ALA A 83 4.94 -5.04 -3.17
CA ALA A 83 4.21 -3.89 -3.69
C ALA A 83 3.30 -3.29 -2.61
N MET A 84 3.28 -1.96 -2.55
CA MET A 84 2.30 -1.23 -1.75
C MET A 84 1.09 -0.91 -2.62
N THR A 85 -0.10 -1.28 -2.15
CA THR A 85 -1.35 -1.04 -2.90
C THR A 85 -2.48 -0.58 -1.99
N THR A 86 -3.55 -0.02 -2.57
CA THR A 86 -4.80 0.27 -1.87
C THR A 86 -5.89 -0.70 -2.31
N SER A 87 -6.93 -0.84 -1.49
CA SER A 87 -8.04 -1.77 -1.73
C SER A 87 -8.66 -1.60 -3.12
N GLY A 88 -8.86 -0.38 -3.60
CA GLY A 88 -9.47 -0.13 -4.92
C GLY A 88 -8.67 -0.73 -6.08
N PRO A 89 -7.41 -0.31 -6.34
CA PRO A 89 -6.57 -0.91 -7.37
C PRO A 89 -6.38 -2.42 -7.22
N ALA A 90 -6.30 -2.92 -5.99
CA ALA A 90 -6.20 -4.35 -5.75
C ALA A 90 -7.47 -5.10 -6.18
N PHE A 91 -8.65 -4.57 -5.85
CA PHE A 91 -9.94 -5.10 -6.30
C PHE A 91 -10.03 -5.12 -7.82
N GLU A 92 -9.72 -4.00 -8.45
CA GLU A 92 -9.73 -3.89 -9.91
C GLU A 92 -8.74 -4.86 -10.59
N ALA A 93 -7.57 -5.07 -10.00
CA ALA A 93 -6.59 -6.02 -10.51
C ALA A 93 -7.10 -7.47 -10.42
N MET A 94 -7.72 -7.85 -9.31
CA MET A 94 -8.30 -9.19 -9.15
C MET A 94 -9.44 -9.44 -10.14
N GLU A 95 -10.22 -8.40 -10.45
CA GLU A 95 -11.34 -8.45 -11.41
C GLU A 95 -10.91 -8.25 -12.88
N GLY A 96 -9.62 -8.05 -13.17
CA GLY A 96 -9.14 -7.76 -14.51
C GLY A 96 -9.57 -6.38 -15.04
N LYS A 97 -9.89 -5.46 -14.14
CA LYS A 97 -10.40 -4.11 -14.45
C LYS A 97 -9.36 -3.01 -14.22
N LEU A 98 -8.12 -3.39 -13.86
CA LEU A 98 -7.06 -2.41 -13.63
C LEU A 98 -6.76 -1.61 -14.90
N GLU A 99 -6.90 -0.30 -14.86
CA GLU A 99 -6.78 0.57 -16.05
C GLU A 99 -5.41 0.42 -16.76
N LEU A 100 -4.34 0.19 -16.00
CA LEU A 100 -2.99 0.00 -16.55
C LEU A 100 -2.75 -1.38 -17.16
N ALA A 101 -3.61 -2.35 -16.91
CA ALA A 101 -3.51 -3.73 -17.40
C ALA A 101 -4.90 -4.34 -17.63
N PRO A 102 -5.70 -3.80 -18.57
CA PRO A 102 -7.06 -4.25 -18.80
C PRO A 102 -7.11 -5.71 -19.24
N GLY A 103 -7.97 -6.50 -18.60
CA GLY A 103 -8.13 -7.93 -18.86
C GLY A 103 -7.15 -8.84 -18.14
N ASP A 104 -6.11 -8.30 -17.53
CA ASP A 104 -5.17 -9.06 -16.72
C ASP A 104 -5.73 -9.28 -15.30
N THR A 105 -5.94 -10.53 -14.92
CA THR A 105 -6.33 -10.90 -13.55
C THR A 105 -5.11 -11.22 -12.68
N TYR A 106 -5.20 -10.91 -11.39
CA TYR A 106 -4.10 -11.04 -10.42
C TYR A 106 -4.43 -12.10 -9.37
N GLY A 107 -4.69 -13.34 -9.82
CA GLY A 107 -5.06 -14.47 -8.97
C GLY A 107 -3.98 -14.89 -7.95
N ASP A 108 -2.72 -14.55 -8.25
CA ASP A 108 -1.56 -14.86 -7.39
C ASP A 108 -1.20 -13.72 -6.43
N LEU A 109 -2.01 -12.67 -6.35
CA LEU A 109 -1.82 -11.59 -5.38
C LEU A 109 -2.08 -12.09 -3.95
N ARG A 110 -1.16 -11.82 -3.02
CA ARG A 110 -1.28 -12.20 -1.60
C ARG A 110 -0.92 -11.05 -0.70
N VAL A 111 -1.74 -10.83 0.34
CA VAL A 111 -1.44 -9.83 1.38
C VAL A 111 -0.44 -10.39 2.38
N LEU A 112 0.55 -9.58 2.73
CA LEU A 112 1.44 -9.81 3.87
C LEU A 112 0.91 -9.11 5.12
N PHE A 113 0.60 -7.82 5.02
CA PHE A 113 0.04 -7.05 6.14
C PHE A 113 -0.74 -5.83 5.68
N ALA A 114 -1.69 -5.42 6.53
CA ALA A 114 -2.39 -4.15 6.40
C ALA A 114 -1.49 -3.01 6.90
N MET A 115 -1.52 -1.89 6.21
CA MET A 115 -0.70 -0.72 6.56
C MET A 115 -1.52 0.29 7.38
N TYR A 116 -2.29 1.11 6.72
CA TYR A 116 -3.10 2.19 7.29
C TYR A 116 -4.18 2.60 6.28
N PRO A 117 -5.25 3.29 6.69
CA PRO A 117 -6.23 3.84 5.75
C PRO A 117 -5.64 5.02 4.98
N THR A 118 -6.03 5.13 3.72
CA THR A 118 -5.73 6.25 2.81
C THR A 118 -6.99 7.09 2.64
N PRO A 119 -7.24 8.10 3.49
CA PRO A 119 -8.34 9.03 3.28
C PRO A 119 -8.11 9.91 2.05
N PHE A 120 -9.21 10.27 1.41
CA PHE A 120 -9.27 11.25 0.34
C PHE A 120 -9.32 12.66 0.93
N GLN A 121 -8.48 13.55 0.44
CA GLN A 121 -8.23 14.84 1.07
C GLN A 121 -8.29 15.95 0.03
N MET A 122 -8.84 17.10 0.41
CA MET A 122 -9.01 18.26 -0.43
C MET A 122 -8.45 19.51 0.27
N ILE A 123 -7.68 20.31 -0.47
CA ILE A 123 -7.05 21.53 0.01
C ILE A 123 -7.07 22.62 -1.06
N ALA A 124 -7.32 23.83 -0.65
CA ALA A 124 -7.26 25.03 -1.49
C ALA A 124 -6.62 26.18 -0.70
N LEU A 125 -6.16 27.22 -1.39
CA LEU A 125 -5.79 28.46 -0.69
C LEU A 125 -7.06 29.11 -0.11
N GLU A 126 -6.99 29.65 1.11
CA GLU A 126 -8.11 30.37 1.73
C GLU A 126 -8.61 31.53 0.84
N SER A 127 -7.68 32.21 0.19
CA SER A 127 -7.98 33.31 -0.75
C SER A 127 -8.81 32.90 -1.97
N SER A 128 -8.88 31.60 -2.30
CA SER A 128 -9.71 31.09 -3.40
C SER A 128 -11.19 30.99 -3.04
N GLY A 129 -11.51 30.93 -1.75
CA GLY A 129 -12.87 30.74 -1.23
C GLY A 129 -13.43 29.33 -1.48
N ILE A 130 -12.63 28.37 -1.94
CA ILE A 130 -13.04 26.99 -2.21
C ILE A 130 -13.10 26.21 -0.89
N THR A 131 -14.28 25.70 -0.55
CA THR A 131 -14.58 24.98 0.70
C THR A 131 -15.39 23.70 0.49
N ALA A 132 -15.77 23.39 -0.78
CA ALA A 132 -16.59 22.22 -1.13
C ALA A 132 -16.25 21.72 -2.54
N LEU A 133 -16.60 20.44 -2.81
CA LEU A 133 -16.25 19.77 -4.07
C LEU A 133 -16.92 20.39 -5.29
N ASP A 134 -18.17 20.81 -5.18
CA ASP A 134 -18.93 21.43 -6.28
C ASP A 134 -18.30 22.73 -6.79
N GLN A 135 -17.54 23.43 -5.94
CA GLN A 135 -16.81 24.63 -6.30
C GLN A 135 -15.54 24.36 -7.14
N LEU A 136 -15.20 23.10 -7.37
CA LEU A 136 -14.08 22.70 -8.24
C LEU A 136 -14.45 22.76 -9.73
N ASP A 137 -15.73 22.97 -10.07
CA ASP A 137 -16.17 23.08 -11.47
C ASP A 137 -15.46 24.23 -12.17
N GLY A 138 -14.88 23.94 -13.36
CA GLY A 138 -14.08 24.89 -14.14
C GLY A 138 -12.73 25.26 -13.50
N LYS A 139 -12.31 24.68 -12.38
CA LYS A 139 -11.05 25.01 -11.68
C LYS A 139 -9.87 24.14 -12.15
N ARG A 140 -8.65 24.66 -11.97
CA ARG A 140 -7.40 23.94 -12.19
C ARG A 140 -7.09 23.14 -10.93
N VAL A 141 -7.23 21.83 -10.99
CA VAL A 141 -7.15 20.95 -9.82
C VAL A 141 -6.01 19.93 -9.97
N GLY A 142 -5.08 19.93 -9.03
CA GLY A 142 -4.07 18.88 -8.90
C GLY A 142 -4.71 17.61 -8.35
N ALA A 143 -4.52 16.47 -9.03
CA ALA A 143 -5.10 15.18 -8.60
C ALA A 143 -4.03 14.14 -8.19
N GLY A 144 -2.79 14.57 -7.99
CA GLY A 144 -1.67 13.66 -7.71
C GLY A 144 -1.21 12.90 -8.96
N PRO A 145 -0.36 11.86 -8.79
CA PRO A 145 0.08 11.02 -9.90
C PRO A 145 -1.10 10.27 -10.53
N ARG A 146 -1.10 10.13 -11.87
CA ARG A 146 -2.24 9.54 -12.60
C ARG A 146 -2.56 8.10 -12.16
N ALA A 147 -1.56 7.26 -11.92
CA ALA A 147 -1.73 5.90 -11.42
C ALA A 147 -1.73 5.79 -9.89
N GLY A 148 -1.77 6.91 -9.19
CA GLY A 148 -1.98 7.00 -7.74
C GLY A 148 -3.45 6.87 -7.39
N THR A 149 -3.76 6.50 -6.15
CA THR A 149 -5.14 6.40 -5.66
C THR A 149 -5.92 7.68 -5.91
N GLY A 150 -5.37 8.85 -5.53
CA GLY A 150 -6.00 10.14 -5.79
C GLY A 150 -6.26 10.38 -7.27
N GLY A 151 -5.22 10.25 -8.12
CA GLY A 151 -5.34 10.51 -9.56
C GLY A 151 -6.38 9.64 -10.26
N THR A 152 -6.44 8.37 -9.91
CA THR A 152 -7.40 7.42 -10.47
C THR A 152 -8.83 7.72 -10.03
N TYR A 153 -9.07 7.79 -8.73
CA TYR A 153 -10.44 7.83 -8.20
C TYR A 153 -11.05 9.21 -8.23
N TRP A 154 -10.30 10.28 -7.97
CA TRP A 154 -10.83 11.64 -8.12
C TRP A 154 -11.24 11.94 -9.57
N THR A 155 -10.48 11.46 -10.56
CA THR A 155 -10.86 11.60 -11.97
C THR A 155 -12.24 11.00 -12.25
N ARG A 156 -12.50 9.80 -11.74
CA ARG A 156 -13.77 9.10 -11.93
C ARG A 156 -14.90 9.76 -11.15
N TRP A 157 -14.65 10.07 -9.88
CA TRP A 157 -15.68 10.59 -8.99
C TRP A 157 -16.13 12.00 -9.37
N LEU A 158 -15.20 12.91 -9.66
CA LEU A 158 -15.57 14.25 -10.13
C LEU A 158 -16.36 14.19 -11.44
N GLY A 159 -15.96 13.34 -12.38
CA GLY A 159 -16.71 13.10 -13.61
C GLY A 159 -18.12 12.55 -13.36
N ASN A 160 -18.27 11.58 -12.44
CA ASN A 160 -19.57 11.02 -12.06
C ASN A 160 -20.49 12.04 -11.37
N MET A 161 -19.91 12.99 -10.63
CA MET A 161 -20.63 14.10 -9.98
C MET A 161 -20.97 15.23 -10.95
N GLY A 162 -20.51 15.16 -12.21
CA GLY A 162 -20.69 16.22 -13.20
C GLY A 162 -19.82 17.46 -12.96
N ILE A 163 -18.74 17.34 -12.20
CA ILE A 163 -17.80 18.42 -11.91
C ILE A 163 -16.71 18.41 -13.00
N ASP A 164 -16.72 19.40 -13.88
CA ASP A 164 -15.77 19.55 -14.99
C ASP A 164 -14.51 20.33 -14.54
N ALA A 165 -13.71 19.71 -13.68
CA ALA A 165 -12.44 20.26 -13.23
C ALA A 165 -11.31 20.01 -14.25
N SER A 166 -10.47 21.03 -14.48
CA SER A 166 -9.24 20.86 -15.28
C SER A 166 -8.18 20.12 -14.47
N LEU A 167 -8.21 18.78 -14.51
CA LEU A 167 -7.32 17.94 -13.73
C LEU A 167 -5.89 17.95 -14.25
N GLN A 168 -4.95 18.20 -13.36
CA GLN A 168 -3.52 18.13 -13.61
C GLN A 168 -2.91 16.97 -12.79
N TYR A 169 -2.01 16.20 -13.42
CA TYR A 169 -1.38 15.04 -12.81
C TYR A 169 0.12 15.28 -12.63
N GLY A 170 0.65 14.82 -11.51
CA GLY A 170 2.08 14.96 -11.19
C GLY A 170 2.37 14.57 -9.75
N GLY A 171 3.63 14.72 -9.32
CA GLY A 171 4.03 14.52 -7.94
C GLY A 171 3.27 15.48 -7.00
N ILE A 172 2.82 14.97 -5.85
CA ILE A 172 1.99 15.78 -4.94
C ILE A 172 2.79 16.96 -4.33
N GLY A 173 4.09 16.81 -4.11
CA GLY A 173 4.95 17.91 -3.66
C GLY A 173 5.08 19.03 -4.70
N ASP A 174 5.17 18.67 -6.00
CA ASP A 174 5.18 19.66 -7.08
C ASP A 174 3.85 20.39 -7.20
N GLN A 175 2.74 19.68 -7.00
CA GLN A 175 1.40 20.25 -7.01
C GLN A 175 1.16 21.19 -5.83
N ALA A 176 1.68 20.86 -4.64
CA ALA A 176 1.65 21.76 -3.49
C ALA A 176 2.37 23.08 -3.81
N SER A 177 3.54 23.02 -4.44
CA SER A 177 4.26 24.21 -4.92
C SER A 177 3.46 24.98 -5.97
N GLN A 178 2.80 24.29 -6.90
CA GLN A 178 1.95 24.95 -7.91
C GLN A 178 0.72 25.62 -7.31
N LEU A 179 0.13 25.02 -6.27
CA LEU A 179 -0.98 25.65 -5.54
C LEU A 179 -0.51 26.92 -4.82
N ALA A 180 0.63 26.85 -4.11
CA ALA A 180 1.23 28.02 -3.45
C ALA A 180 1.53 29.16 -4.43
N ASP A 181 1.94 28.84 -5.67
CA ASP A 181 2.21 29.80 -6.74
C ASP A 181 0.93 30.27 -7.47
N GLY A 182 -0.26 29.80 -7.11
CA GLY A 182 -1.53 30.13 -7.78
C GLY A 182 -1.67 29.56 -9.18
N ARG A 183 -0.87 28.55 -9.55
CA ARG A 183 -0.98 27.82 -10.83
C ARG A 183 -2.05 26.73 -10.79
N LEU A 184 -2.39 26.23 -9.58
CA LEU A 184 -3.56 25.43 -9.27
C LEU A 184 -4.51 26.23 -8.39
N ASP A 185 -5.79 25.89 -8.43
CA ASP A 185 -6.83 26.50 -7.59
C ASP A 185 -7.13 25.62 -6.36
N ALA A 186 -6.95 24.30 -6.51
CA ALA A 186 -7.08 23.31 -5.43
C ALA A 186 -6.23 22.07 -5.72
N ILE A 187 -6.08 21.23 -4.70
CA ILE A 187 -5.55 19.87 -4.83
C ILE A 187 -6.56 18.91 -4.22
N VAL A 188 -6.85 17.83 -4.94
CA VAL A 188 -7.54 16.65 -4.45
C VAL A 188 -6.54 15.49 -4.46
N THR A 189 -6.40 14.78 -3.34
CA THR A 189 -5.41 13.71 -3.21
C THR A 189 -5.94 12.56 -2.37
N ALA A 190 -5.18 11.50 -2.25
CA ALA A 190 -5.43 10.39 -1.33
C ALA A 190 -4.10 9.94 -0.75
N GLY A 191 -4.03 9.79 0.57
CA GLY A 191 -2.80 9.41 1.26
C GLY A 191 -3.00 9.31 2.76
N GLY A 192 -2.08 8.64 3.46
CA GLY A 192 -2.08 8.59 4.93
C GLY A 192 -2.03 9.98 5.56
N ILE A 193 -2.49 10.08 6.79
CA ILE A 193 -2.56 11.35 7.53
C ILE A 193 -1.58 11.37 8.73
N PRO A 194 -1.03 12.57 9.06
CA PRO A 194 -1.06 13.79 8.24
C PRO A 194 -0.29 13.60 6.93
N HIS A 195 -0.81 14.16 5.81
CA HIS A 195 -0.11 14.06 4.52
C HIS A 195 1.04 15.09 4.48
N PRO A 196 2.30 14.68 4.22
CA PRO A 196 3.46 15.57 4.35
C PRO A 196 3.35 16.86 3.54
N SER A 197 2.99 16.75 2.25
CA SER A 197 2.88 17.95 1.39
C SER A 197 1.73 18.88 1.77
N LEU A 198 0.63 18.37 2.36
CA LEU A 198 -0.46 19.20 2.86
C LEU A 198 -0.04 19.93 4.14
N SER A 199 0.65 19.21 5.04
CA SER A 199 1.19 19.80 6.27
C SER A 199 2.25 20.87 5.99
N GLU A 200 3.08 20.67 4.99
CA GLU A 200 4.06 21.68 4.56
C GLU A 200 3.35 22.92 3.99
N LEU A 201 2.32 22.72 3.15
CA LEU A 201 1.57 23.79 2.55
C LEU A 201 0.85 24.65 3.61
N GLU A 202 0.16 24.03 4.59
CA GLU A 202 -0.51 24.78 5.69
C GLU A 202 0.46 25.48 6.64
N ASN A 203 1.75 25.11 6.65
CA ASN A 203 2.78 25.81 7.41
C ASN A 203 3.28 27.08 6.71
N THR A 204 3.09 27.20 5.40
CA THR A 204 3.64 28.25 4.55
C THR A 204 2.60 29.13 3.90
N GLN A 205 1.33 28.69 3.85
CA GLN A 205 0.20 29.35 3.20
C GLN A 205 -1.04 29.30 4.08
N ASP A 206 -1.92 30.28 3.92
CA ASP A 206 -3.27 30.23 4.48
C ASP A 206 -4.12 29.33 3.56
N VAL A 207 -4.57 28.21 4.09
CA VAL A 207 -5.28 27.16 3.34
C VAL A 207 -6.58 26.76 4.03
N THR A 208 -7.50 26.23 3.22
CA THR A 208 -8.69 25.53 3.68
C THR A 208 -8.54 24.03 3.33
N ILE A 209 -8.60 23.16 4.33
CA ILE A 209 -8.74 21.72 4.15
C ILE A 209 -10.18 21.38 4.50
N PHE A 210 -10.89 20.71 3.59
CA PHE A 210 -12.34 20.48 3.72
C PHE A 210 -12.70 19.03 3.48
N GLY A 211 -13.87 18.62 4.01
CA GLY A 211 -14.42 17.28 3.90
C GLY A 211 -15.44 17.14 2.77
N MET A 212 -16.13 15.99 2.77
CA MET A 212 -17.21 15.65 1.86
C MET A 212 -18.56 15.81 2.54
N SER A 213 -19.63 16.07 1.78
CA SER A 213 -21.00 16.00 2.27
C SER A 213 -21.45 14.54 2.41
N ASP A 214 -22.47 14.30 3.26
CA ASP A 214 -23.04 12.96 3.46
C ASP A 214 -23.52 12.35 2.13
N GLU A 215 -24.17 13.14 1.27
CA GLU A 215 -24.61 12.70 -0.05
C GLU A 215 -23.44 12.24 -0.94
N THR A 216 -22.32 12.95 -0.90
CA THR A 216 -21.09 12.59 -1.62
C THR A 216 -20.49 11.29 -1.08
N LEU A 217 -20.44 11.13 0.24
CA LEU A 217 -19.93 9.91 0.89
C LEU A 217 -20.76 8.69 0.50
N GLU A 218 -22.09 8.78 0.66
CA GLU A 218 -23.02 7.71 0.32
C GLU A 218 -22.89 7.30 -1.15
N GLY A 219 -22.89 8.28 -2.07
CA GLY A 219 -22.77 8.00 -3.50
C GLY A 219 -21.43 7.34 -3.90
N ILE A 220 -20.33 7.74 -3.26
CA ILE A 220 -19.03 7.10 -3.52
C ILE A 220 -19.02 5.67 -2.99
N MET A 221 -19.46 5.44 -1.75
CA MET A 221 -19.43 4.10 -1.12
C MET A 221 -20.38 3.11 -1.81
N GLU A 222 -21.56 3.56 -2.26
CA GLU A 222 -22.49 2.72 -3.01
C GLU A 222 -21.88 2.22 -4.33
N ALA A 223 -21.12 3.07 -5.01
CA ALA A 223 -20.48 2.72 -6.29
C ALA A 223 -19.15 1.98 -6.14
N ASN A 224 -18.52 2.02 -4.96
CA ASN A 224 -17.15 1.52 -4.75
C ASN A 224 -17.06 0.70 -3.44
N PRO A 225 -17.27 -0.62 -3.50
CA PRO A 225 -17.32 -1.49 -2.31
C PRO A 225 -16.00 -1.58 -1.52
N TYR A 226 -14.94 -1.03 -2.05
CA TYR A 226 -13.61 -0.94 -1.45
C TYR A 226 -13.31 0.44 -0.83
N ALA A 227 -14.27 1.36 -0.86
CA ALA A 227 -14.21 2.65 -0.18
C ALA A 227 -15.07 2.61 1.09
N VAL A 228 -14.53 3.11 2.18
CA VAL A 228 -15.21 3.13 3.49
C VAL A 228 -15.28 4.54 4.02
N GLU A 229 -16.28 4.82 4.83
CA GLU A 229 -16.38 6.09 5.54
C GLU A 229 -15.16 6.28 6.46
N PHE A 230 -14.65 7.49 6.48
CA PHE A 230 -13.50 7.85 7.30
C PHE A 230 -13.62 9.27 7.84
N THR A 231 -13.20 9.45 9.07
CA THR A 231 -13.08 10.76 9.70
C THR A 231 -11.62 11.14 9.83
N ILE A 232 -11.22 12.28 9.26
CA ILE A 232 -9.93 12.90 9.55
C ILE A 232 -10.10 13.67 10.86
N PRO A 233 -9.45 13.25 11.97
CA PRO A 233 -9.69 13.86 13.27
C PRO A 233 -9.22 15.31 13.33
N LYS A 234 -9.93 16.14 14.07
CA LYS A 234 -9.46 17.47 14.46
C LYS A 234 -8.04 17.39 15.04
N GLY A 235 -7.19 18.33 14.64
CA GLY A 235 -5.80 18.38 15.07
C GLY A 235 -4.85 17.50 14.26
N THR A 236 -5.35 16.77 13.24
CA THR A 236 -4.49 16.15 12.22
C THR A 236 -3.75 17.22 11.43
N TYR A 237 -4.46 18.28 11.06
CA TYR A 237 -3.98 19.50 10.45
C TYR A 237 -4.30 20.70 11.35
N LYS A 238 -3.68 21.87 11.07
CA LYS A 238 -3.87 23.08 11.86
C LYS A 238 -5.18 23.80 11.53
N THR A 239 -5.52 23.83 10.24
CA THR A 239 -6.60 24.67 9.71
C THR A 239 -8.03 24.18 9.97
N PRO A 240 -8.39 22.90 9.93
CA PRO A 240 -9.76 22.49 10.22
C PRO A 240 -10.11 22.67 11.71
N GLU A 241 -11.16 23.43 12.01
CA GLU A 241 -11.63 23.60 13.40
C GLU A 241 -12.35 22.37 13.96
N GLY A 242 -12.74 21.42 13.12
CA GLY A 242 -13.47 20.20 13.45
C GLY A 242 -12.91 18.96 12.74
N ASP A 243 -13.59 17.86 12.99
CA ASP A 243 -13.40 16.62 12.24
C ASP A 243 -13.85 16.82 10.79
N LEU A 244 -13.18 16.15 9.83
CA LEU A 244 -13.57 16.18 8.43
C LEU A 244 -14.05 14.80 8.00
N ALA A 245 -15.28 14.71 7.51
CA ALA A 245 -15.83 13.50 6.94
C ALA A 245 -15.27 13.28 5.51
N THR A 246 -14.88 12.07 5.20
CA THR A 246 -14.35 11.65 3.90
C THR A 246 -14.51 10.15 3.70
N VAL A 247 -14.05 9.63 2.58
CA VAL A 247 -13.89 8.19 2.37
C VAL A 247 -12.41 7.82 2.42
N ALA A 248 -12.12 6.56 2.76
CA ALA A 248 -10.78 6.01 2.72
C ALA A 248 -10.74 4.66 2.02
N MET A 249 -9.56 4.26 1.61
CA MET A 249 -9.21 2.91 1.15
C MET A 249 -8.09 2.36 2.03
N TRP A 250 -8.18 1.09 2.44
CA TRP A 250 -7.10 0.45 3.17
C TRP A 250 -5.89 0.19 2.26
N ASN A 251 -4.70 0.32 2.84
CA ASN A 251 -3.45 -0.01 2.18
C ASN A 251 -2.92 -1.35 2.66
N PHE A 252 -2.24 -2.05 1.75
CA PHE A 252 -1.63 -3.35 2.01
C PHE A 252 -0.23 -3.39 1.40
N VAL A 253 0.67 -4.13 2.06
CA VAL A 253 1.84 -4.68 1.37
C VAL A 253 1.46 -6.06 0.89
N VAL A 254 1.69 -6.28 -0.39
CA VAL A 254 1.36 -7.50 -1.11
C VAL A 254 2.60 -8.11 -1.76
N ALA A 255 2.56 -9.41 -1.96
CA ALA A 255 3.56 -10.19 -2.68
C ALA A 255 2.87 -11.14 -3.67
N ASP A 256 3.66 -11.78 -4.52
CA ASP A 256 3.20 -12.89 -5.36
C ASP A 256 3.12 -14.19 -4.54
N ALA A 257 2.16 -15.05 -4.86
CA ALA A 257 1.96 -16.35 -4.19
C ALA A 257 3.19 -17.29 -4.27
N SER A 258 4.11 -17.04 -5.20
CA SER A 258 5.36 -17.79 -5.35
C SER A 258 6.41 -17.45 -4.29
N MET A 259 6.27 -16.35 -3.55
CA MET A 259 7.14 -16.06 -2.41
C MET A 259 7.13 -17.23 -1.43
N SER A 260 8.28 -17.56 -0.83
CA SER A 260 8.30 -18.67 0.13
C SER A 260 7.53 -18.33 1.40
N ASP A 261 6.84 -19.34 1.97
CA ASP A 261 6.01 -19.15 3.17
C ASP A 261 6.85 -18.62 4.35
N ASP A 262 8.11 -19.08 4.48
CA ASP A 262 8.99 -18.63 5.56
C ASP A 262 9.42 -17.15 5.37
N LEU A 263 9.71 -16.75 4.13
CA LEU A 263 10.06 -15.34 3.87
C LEU A 263 8.87 -14.42 4.12
N ALA A 264 7.68 -14.78 3.65
CA ALA A 264 6.47 -14.01 3.90
C ALA A 264 6.14 -13.92 5.41
N TYR A 265 6.34 -15.01 6.16
CA TYR A 265 6.21 -15.03 7.62
C TYR A 265 7.20 -14.06 8.28
N GLU A 266 8.49 -14.14 7.92
CA GLU A 266 9.54 -13.30 8.50
C GLU A 266 9.31 -11.82 8.23
N ILE A 267 8.90 -11.45 7.00
CA ILE A 267 8.59 -10.06 6.63
C ILE A 267 7.39 -9.56 7.43
N THR A 268 6.30 -10.33 7.48
CA THR A 268 5.08 -9.95 8.22
C THR A 268 5.39 -9.75 9.69
N LYS A 269 6.11 -10.69 10.29
CA LYS A 269 6.54 -10.63 11.68
C LYS A 269 7.43 -9.41 11.95
N ALA A 270 8.45 -9.20 11.13
CA ALA A 270 9.39 -8.09 11.29
C ALA A 270 8.69 -6.73 11.30
N VAL A 271 7.71 -6.54 10.41
CA VAL A 271 6.99 -5.26 10.31
C VAL A 271 6.01 -5.09 11.47
N LEU A 272 5.25 -6.11 11.83
CA LEU A 272 4.27 -6.01 12.93
C LEU A 272 4.95 -5.88 14.30
N GLU A 273 6.03 -6.62 14.57
CA GLU A 273 6.83 -6.45 15.80
C GLU A 273 7.63 -5.14 15.80
N GLY A 274 8.04 -4.65 14.65
CA GLY A 274 8.77 -3.39 14.47
C GLY A 274 7.88 -2.15 14.35
N ASN A 275 6.60 -2.22 14.70
CA ASN A 275 5.63 -1.13 14.51
C ASN A 275 6.09 0.20 15.14
N ASP A 276 6.71 0.20 16.32
CA ASP A 276 7.21 1.42 16.96
C ASP A 276 8.25 2.15 16.08
N ARG A 277 9.13 1.41 15.39
CA ARG A 277 10.06 1.98 14.42
C ARG A 277 9.33 2.58 13.23
N MET A 278 8.30 1.89 12.73
CA MET A 278 7.46 2.38 11.63
C MET A 278 6.73 3.66 12.02
N VAL A 279 6.15 3.71 13.23
CA VAL A 279 5.49 4.91 13.79
C VAL A 279 6.47 6.09 13.93
N SER A 280 7.73 5.80 14.32
CA SER A 280 8.77 6.83 14.39
C SER A 280 9.14 7.38 13.02
N THR A 281 8.98 6.58 11.95
CA THR A 281 9.20 7.01 10.57
C THR A 281 8.03 7.86 10.07
N HIS A 282 6.80 7.41 10.30
CA HIS A 282 5.59 8.15 9.97
C HIS A 282 4.40 7.71 10.85
N SER A 283 3.67 8.68 11.42
CA SER A 283 2.57 8.41 12.35
C SER A 283 1.40 7.60 11.76
N ALA A 284 1.21 7.59 10.44
CA ALA A 284 0.21 6.72 9.79
C ALA A 284 0.44 5.23 10.11
N ALA A 285 1.69 4.82 10.37
CA ALA A 285 2.02 3.45 10.75
C ALA A 285 1.37 2.98 12.06
N LYS A 286 0.75 3.87 12.85
CA LYS A 286 -0.15 3.48 13.97
C LYS A 286 -1.30 2.57 13.50
N GLY A 287 -1.64 2.61 12.21
CA GLY A 287 -2.60 1.71 11.60
C GLY A 287 -2.05 0.32 11.25
N THR A 288 -0.74 0.11 11.32
CA THR A 288 -0.12 -1.19 10.99
C THR A 288 -0.18 -2.13 12.19
N LEU A 289 -1.38 -2.63 12.47
CA LEU A 289 -1.69 -3.52 13.58
C LEU A 289 -2.25 -4.84 13.06
N ALA A 290 -2.00 -5.92 13.80
CA ALA A 290 -2.41 -7.26 13.38
C ALA A 290 -3.93 -7.37 13.17
N GLU A 291 -4.74 -6.80 14.06
CA GLU A 291 -6.20 -6.81 13.95
C GLU A 291 -6.74 -6.06 12.73
N ASN A 292 -5.98 -5.12 12.18
CA ASN A 292 -6.40 -4.34 11.03
C ASN A 292 -6.36 -5.12 9.71
N ILE A 293 -5.77 -6.33 9.69
CA ILE A 293 -5.84 -7.23 8.54
C ILE A 293 -7.28 -7.67 8.23
N LEU A 294 -8.17 -7.59 9.20
CA LEU A 294 -9.58 -7.94 9.05
C LEU A 294 -10.42 -6.80 8.45
N LYS A 295 -9.84 -5.60 8.31
CA LYS A 295 -10.55 -4.42 7.82
C LYS A 295 -10.44 -4.31 6.31
N ASP A 296 -11.57 -4.48 5.64
CA ASP A 296 -11.74 -4.29 4.19
C ASP A 296 -10.74 -5.07 3.33
N THR A 297 -10.19 -6.17 3.89
CA THR A 297 -9.32 -7.09 3.19
C THR A 297 -10.16 -8.14 2.49
N PHE A 298 -9.99 -8.26 1.18
CA PHE A 298 -10.64 -9.26 0.33
C PHE A 298 -9.61 -10.05 -0.49
N ILE A 299 -8.35 -9.66 -0.42
CA ILE A 299 -7.24 -10.35 -1.06
C ILE A 299 -6.81 -11.50 -0.14
N PRO A 300 -6.63 -12.73 -0.64
CA PRO A 300 -6.14 -13.83 0.19
C PRO A 300 -4.79 -13.50 0.85
N LEU A 301 -4.65 -13.90 2.11
CA LEU A 301 -3.37 -13.80 2.80
C LEU A 301 -2.33 -14.74 2.17
N HIS A 302 -1.07 -14.32 2.24
CA HIS A 302 0.03 -15.25 1.98
C HIS A 302 0.07 -16.34 3.08
N PRO A 303 0.28 -17.62 2.76
CA PRO A 303 0.30 -18.69 3.79
C PRO A 303 1.26 -18.40 4.95
N GLY A 304 2.43 -17.86 4.66
CA GLY A 304 3.39 -17.45 5.69
C GLY A 304 2.89 -16.32 6.57
N ALA A 305 2.23 -15.30 5.98
CA ALA A 305 1.62 -14.22 6.74
C ALA A 305 0.48 -14.75 7.63
N ALA A 306 -0.40 -15.58 7.07
CA ALA A 306 -1.50 -16.20 7.82
C ALA A 306 -1.01 -16.99 9.03
N ARG A 307 0.11 -17.73 8.89
CA ARG A 307 0.75 -18.44 10.00
C ARG A 307 1.10 -17.49 11.16
N TYR A 308 1.69 -16.34 10.85
CA TYR A 308 2.02 -15.36 11.90
C TYR A 308 0.78 -14.73 12.55
N TYR A 309 -0.24 -14.38 11.77
CA TYR A 309 -1.51 -13.89 12.33
C TYR A 309 -2.18 -14.91 13.25
N GLN A 310 -2.15 -16.19 12.91
CA GLN A 310 -2.67 -17.26 13.76
C GLN A 310 -1.88 -17.38 15.07
N GLU A 311 -0.55 -17.22 15.04
CA GLU A 311 0.28 -17.17 16.26
C GLU A 311 -0.09 -16.00 17.17
N LEU A 312 -0.54 -14.87 16.61
CA LEU A 312 -1.06 -13.72 17.35
C LEU A 312 -2.52 -13.91 17.83
N GLY A 313 -3.16 -15.02 17.48
CA GLY A 313 -4.55 -15.31 17.85
C GLY A 313 -5.59 -14.61 16.98
N VAL A 314 -5.21 -14.10 15.79
CA VAL A 314 -6.15 -13.52 14.83
C VAL A 314 -6.91 -14.65 14.14
N GLU A 315 -8.24 -14.66 14.26
CA GLU A 315 -9.11 -15.55 13.50
C GLU A 315 -9.24 -15.07 12.07
N ILE A 316 -8.72 -15.83 11.12
CA ILE A 316 -8.72 -15.47 9.68
C ILE A 316 -10.02 -15.97 9.06
N PRO A 317 -10.89 -15.06 8.53
CA PRO A 317 -12.10 -15.45 7.81
C PRO A 317 -11.78 -16.21 6.52
N ASP A 318 -12.69 -17.13 6.14
CA ASP A 318 -12.55 -17.92 4.90
C ASP A 318 -12.35 -17.06 3.65
N ALA A 319 -12.95 -15.88 3.62
CA ALA A 319 -12.87 -14.94 2.50
C ALA A 319 -11.43 -14.47 2.19
N ILE A 320 -10.55 -14.44 3.19
CA ILE A 320 -9.15 -14.02 3.04
C ILE A 320 -8.17 -15.13 3.46
N ALA A 321 -8.67 -16.31 3.76
CA ALA A 321 -7.82 -17.45 4.04
C ALA A 321 -6.89 -17.74 2.85
N PRO A 322 -5.65 -18.25 3.11
CA PRO A 322 -4.77 -18.62 2.04
C PRO A 322 -5.45 -19.61 1.09
N ALA A 323 -5.45 -19.31 -0.22
CA ALA A 323 -5.90 -20.26 -1.20
C ALA A 323 -5.03 -21.53 -1.08
N GLY A 324 -5.66 -22.71 -0.95
CA GLY A 324 -4.92 -23.95 -0.91
C GLY A 324 -3.96 -24.04 -2.09
N LYS A 325 -2.73 -24.51 -1.86
CA LYS A 325 -1.83 -24.86 -2.96
C LYS A 325 -2.50 -26.04 -3.70
N ASN A 326 -3.05 -25.77 -4.90
CA ASN A 326 -3.56 -26.80 -5.80
C ASN A 326 -2.42 -27.60 -6.39
#